data_8771485cf76f153aa933f82e6a989415
#
_entry.id   8771485cf76f153aa933f82e6a989415
#
_cell.length_a   1.000
_cell.length_b   1.000
_cell.length_c   1.000
_cell.angle_alpha   90.00
_cell.angle_beta   90.00
_cell.angle_gamma   90.00
#
_symmetry.space_group_name_H-M   'P 1'
#
loop_
_entity.id
_entity.type
_entity.pdbx_description
1 polymer ?
#
loop_
_entity_poly.entity_id
_entity_poly.type
_entity_poly.pdbx_seq_one_letter_code
_entity_poly.pdbx_strand_id
1 'polypeptide(L)'
;MRIYFSGIGGSAIGPLARIAKDTGHEVLGSDEKQTLETKELEKIGIKIYYNQDGESLKDEFEKQKIDCFIRSKAISNKNPEFKMAKRLKIKTAKRDYLLSKIIKLSKQKLIAVAGTHGKTTTTSMLIWAFKELGIKVSYSVGTTLKFAPSGVFEKDAEYFIYECDEYDKNFLHFHPHKSLITTIDYDHSDTYPSITEYKDAFSMFINQSKQTFIYREDFSYLKENREIEIHDTIVSLLDRTDESIKNIGLLGKVYRQNALLVFALIKNILPNVKDANLLKIINSYPGSNRRFEKIADNIYSDYAHHPAEIKATIEIAKELNKPINVVYQPFQNLRQYDIKQEYAHCFDGINNLFWLDTYLAREPKRKKIIEKEDLAKEVKTKLNLKTAELDNNLAEEILNLVKTETVVLIGAGSIDNWARENFIKEPPKILKLLKSKY
;
A
#
# COMPACT_ATOMS: atom_id res chain seq x y z
N MET A 1 -13.11 11.31 22.27
CA MET A 1 -12.49 10.15 22.98
C MET A 1 -10.99 10.37 23.06
N ARG A 2 -10.36 9.78 24.07
CA ARG A 2 -8.90 9.72 24.20
C ARG A 2 -8.44 8.34 23.73
N ILE A 3 -7.65 8.30 22.64
CA ILE A 3 -7.30 7.08 21.93
C ILE A 3 -5.79 6.88 21.95
N TYR A 4 -5.35 5.70 22.37
CA TYR A 4 -3.93 5.31 22.36
C TYR A 4 -3.66 4.33 21.19
N PHE A 5 -2.69 4.66 20.34
CA PHE A 5 -2.29 3.86 19.20
C PHE A 5 -0.94 3.19 19.45
N SER A 6 -0.88 1.87 19.42
CA SER A 6 0.36 1.08 19.52
C SER A 6 0.86 0.70 18.12
N GLY A 7 2.13 1.01 17.84
CA GLY A 7 2.71 0.94 16.50
C GLY A 7 2.22 2.07 15.58
N ILE A 8 2.15 3.30 16.13
CA ILE A 8 1.52 4.46 15.50
C ILE A 8 2.19 4.90 14.19
N GLY A 9 3.49 4.62 14.00
CA GLY A 9 4.23 4.92 12.77
C GLY A 9 4.01 3.91 11.63
N GLY A 10 3.16 2.90 11.82
CA GLY A 10 2.84 1.93 10.78
C GLY A 10 1.99 2.54 9.66
N SER A 11 2.24 2.12 8.42
CA SER A 11 1.63 2.69 7.19
C SER A 11 0.10 2.74 7.17
N ALA A 12 -0.58 1.90 7.93
CA ALA A 12 -2.04 1.89 8.03
C ALA A 12 -2.56 2.48 9.35
N ILE A 13 -1.72 2.59 10.37
CA ILE A 13 -2.09 3.15 11.68
C ILE A 13 -1.85 4.66 11.70
N GLY A 14 -0.74 5.14 11.15
CA GLY A 14 -0.41 6.57 11.10
C GLY A 14 -1.51 7.41 10.43
N PRO A 15 -1.97 7.06 9.22
CA PRO A 15 -3.11 7.75 8.60
C PRO A 15 -4.36 7.77 9.47
N LEU A 16 -4.69 6.66 10.14
CA LEU A 16 -5.84 6.57 11.03
C LEU A 16 -5.69 7.44 12.28
N ALA A 17 -4.48 7.51 12.86
CA ALA A 17 -4.20 8.37 14.01
C ALA A 17 -4.40 9.86 13.65
N ARG A 18 -3.94 10.29 12.47
CA ARG A 18 -4.19 11.64 11.93
C ARG A 18 -5.70 11.89 11.76
N ILE A 19 -6.39 11.02 11.06
CA ILE A 19 -7.84 11.11 10.84
C ILE A 19 -8.60 11.18 12.19
N ALA A 20 -8.23 10.36 13.16
CA ALA A 20 -8.84 10.39 14.49
C ALA A 20 -8.64 11.75 15.17
N LYS A 21 -7.44 12.34 15.04
CA LYS A 21 -7.17 13.68 15.56
C LYS A 21 -7.99 14.75 14.82
N ASP A 22 -8.02 14.73 13.51
CA ASP A 22 -8.77 15.68 12.67
C ASP A 22 -10.29 15.61 12.96
N THR A 23 -10.79 14.44 13.40
CA THR A 23 -12.20 14.26 13.84
C THR A 23 -12.45 14.64 15.31
N GLY A 24 -11.49 15.33 15.93
CA GLY A 24 -11.63 15.88 17.29
C GLY A 24 -11.38 14.90 18.42
N HIS A 25 -10.68 13.80 18.16
CA HIS A 25 -10.22 12.89 19.22
C HIS A 25 -8.87 13.35 19.79
N GLU A 26 -8.66 13.16 21.07
CA GLU A 26 -7.33 13.25 21.66
C GLU A 26 -6.58 11.97 21.30
N VAL A 27 -5.42 12.14 20.64
CA VAL A 27 -4.63 11.02 20.11
C VAL A 27 -3.25 11.04 20.70
N LEU A 28 -2.80 9.88 21.17
CA LEU A 28 -1.44 9.60 21.60
C LEU A 28 -1.09 8.18 21.22
N GLY A 29 0.19 7.81 21.30
CA GLY A 29 0.58 6.44 20.96
C GLY A 29 2.04 6.13 21.18
N SER A 30 2.45 4.96 20.69
CA SER A 30 3.81 4.48 20.79
C SER A 30 4.29 3.86 19.48
N ASP A 31 5.62 3.85 19.31
CA ASP A 31 6.30 3.04 18.31
C ASP A 31 7.66 2.56 18.85
N GLU A 32 8.28 1.59 18.21
CA GLU A 32 9.62 1.12 18.62
C GLU A 32 10.71 2.12 18.26
N LYS A 33 10.51 2.91 17.20
CA LYS A 33 11.50 3.85 16.68
C LYS A 33 10.85 5.03 15.95
N GLN A 34 11.59 6.11 15.86
CA GLN A 34 11.17 7.25 15.10
C GLN A 34 11.22 6.96 13.58
N THR A 35 10.16 7.29 12.88
CA THR A 35 10.00 7.15 11.42
C THR A 35 9.58 8.48 10.80
N LEU A 36 9.53 8.57 9.47
CA LEU A 36 8.97 9.76 8.81
C LEU A 36 7.51 10.00 9.22
N GLU A 37 6.71 8.94 9.29
CA GLU A 37 5.29 9.03 9.70
C GLU A 37 5.15 9.55 11.14
N THR A 38 5.93 9.01 12.10
CA THR A 38 5.86 9.49 13.49
C THR A 38 6.26 10.96 13.60
N LYS A 39 7.28 11.41 12.86
CA LYS A 39 7.67 12.83 12.82
C LYS A 39 6.55 13.74 12.30
N GLU A 40 5.82 13.31 11.28
CA GLU A 40 4.69 14.07 10.75
C GLU A 40 3.51 14.10 11.75
N LEU A 41 3.29 13.03 12.49
CA LEU A 41 2.27 12.98 13.54
C LEU A 41 2.65 13.87 14.75
N GLU A 42 3.92 13.91 15.14
CA GLU A 42 4.42 14.81 16.19
C GLU A 42 4.26 16.29 15.81
N LYS A 43 4.51 16.66 14.55
CA LYS A 43 4.31 18.05 14.07
C LYS A 43 2.87 18.55 14.21
N ILE A 44 1.90 17.67 14.12
CA ILE A 44 0.49 18.01 14.36
C ILE A 44 0.08 17.87 15.81
N GLY A 45 1.05 17.70 16.74
CA GLY A 45 0.83 17.66 18.19
C GLY A 45 0.29 16.34 18.72
N ILE A 46 0.56 15.20 18.06
CA ILE A 46 0.32 13.86 18.61
C ILE A 46 1.52 13.48 19.46
N LYS A 47 1.28 13.12 20.71
CA LYS A 47 2.32 12.68 21.63
C LYS A 47 2.67 11.20 21.36
N ILE A 48 3.96 10.93 21.09
CA ILE A 48 4.44 9.59 20.74
C ILE A 48 5.53 9.16 21.71
N TYR A 49 5.44 7.94 22.21
CA TYR A 49 6.44 7.28 23.06
C TYR A 49 7.22 6.27 22.24
N TYR A 50 8.55 6.29 22.35
CA TYR A 50 9.42 5.38 21.59
C TYR A 50 9.83 4.16 22.42
N ASN A 51 8.88 3.64 23.21
CA ASN A 51 8.95 2.36 23.90
C ASN A 51 7.57 1.67 23.85
N GLN A 52 7.55 0.37 24.02
CA GLN A 52 6.31 -0.43 24.02
C GLN A 52 6.29 -1.39 25.21
N ASP A 53 6.86 -0.98 26.34
CA ASP A 53 6.91 -1.73 27.60
C ASP A 53 5.59 -1.67 28.41
N GLY A 54 4.71 -0.72 28.08
CA GLY A 54 3.42 -0.51 28.72
C GLY A 54 3.41 0.52 29.84
N GLU A 55 4.56 1.02 30.29
CA GLU A 55 4.62 2.01 31.37
C GLU A 55 4.08 3.37 30.89
N SER A 56 4.46 3.81 29.69
CA SER A 56 3.91 5.06 29.12
C SER A 56 2.39 5.02 28.97
N LEU A 57 1.82 3.87 28.59
CA LEU A 57 0.37 3.68 28.52
C LEU A 57 -0.29 3.77 29.91
N LYS A 58 0.33 3.16 30.93
CA LYS A 58 -0.12 3.20 32.31
C LYS A 58 -0.09 4.63 32.86
N ASP A 59 1.03 5.33 32.72
CA ASP A 59 1.21 6.71 33.19
C ASP A 59 0.18 7.65 32.55
N GLU A 60 -0.08 7.50 31.25
CA GLU A 60 -1.09 8.30 30.57
C GLU A 60 -2.52 7.96 31.00
N PHE A 61 -2.80 6.69 31.30
CA PHE A 61 -4.11 6.27 31.82
C PHE A 61 -4.34 6.79 33.23
N GLU A 62 -3.31 6.83 34.07
CA GLU A 62 -3.41 7.37 35.48
C GLU A 62 -3.66 8.88 35.49
N LYS A 63 -3.09 9.63 34.52
CA LYS A 63 -3.36 11.08 34.36
C LYS A 63 -4.78 11.35 33.90
N GLN A 64 -5.24 10.59 32.93
CA GLN A 64 -6.58 10.72 32.35
C GLN A 64 -6.97 9.42 31.67
N LYS A 65 -8.22 8.99 31.87
CA LYS A 65 -8.78 7.78 31.25
C LYS A 65 -8.53 7.72 29.74
N ILE A 66 -8.05 6.58 29.26
CA ILE A 66 -7.97 6.23 27.85
C ILE A 66 -9.20 5.42 27.47
N ASP A 67 -9.97 5.89 26.50
CA ASP A 67 -11.24 5.28 26.08
C ASP A 67 -11.05 4.07 25.18
N CYS A 68 -9.98 4.09 24.35
CA CYS A 68 -9.73 3.05 23.38
C CYS A 68 -8.24 2.85 23.12
N PHE A 69 -7.83 1.60 23.00
CA PHE A 69 -6.49 1.19 22.59
C PHE A 69 -6.58 0.53 21.22
N ILE A 70 -5.90 1.14 20.23
CA ILE A 70 -5.80 0.64 18.86
C ILE A 70 -4.40 0.12 18.62
N ARG A 71 -4.27 -1.05 18.04
CA ARG A 71 -2.96 -1.61 17.71
C ARG A 71 -2.79 -1.94 16.24
N SER A 72 -1.55 -1.83 15.79
CA SER A 72 -1.11 -2.41 14.53
C SER A 72 -1.21 -3.94 14.60
N LYS A 73 -1.46 -4.60 13.47
CA LYS A 73 -1.38 -6.08 13.39
C LYS A 73 0.01 -6.63 13.73
N ALA A 74 1.06 -5.84 13.51
CA ALA A 74 2.42 -6.20 13.90
C ALA A 74 2.60 -6.34 15.42
N ILE A 75 1.70 -5.75 16.22
CA ILE A 75 1.71 -5.83 17.67
C ILE A 75 1.02 -7.13 18.12
N SER A 76 1.81 -8.08 18.58
CA SER A 76 1.33 -9.40 19.00
C SER A 76 0.54 -9.35 20.32
N ASN A 77 -0.20 -10.41 20.61
CA ASN A 77 -0.88 -10.57 21.90
C ASN A 77 0.10 -10.68 23.11
N LYS A 78 1.39 -10.94 22.83
CA LYS A 78 2.45 -11.01 23.84
C LYS A 78 3.10 -9.66 24.15
N ASN A 79 2.82 -8.64 23.35
CA ASN A 79 3.38 -7.29 23.52
C ASN A 79 3.00 -6.74 24.92
N PRO A 80 3.96 -6.16 25.67
CA PRO A 80 3.71 -5.64 27.04
C PRO A 80 2.63 -4.57 27.08
N GLU A 81 2.59 -3.65 26.13
CA GLU A 81 1.60 -2.58 26.01
C GLU A 81 0.18 -3.12 25.84
N PHE A 82 0.01 -4.15 24.98
CA PHE A 82 -1.30 -4.80 24.83
C PHE A 82 -1.75 -5.53 26.08
N LYS A 83 -0.80 -6.18 26.81
CA LYS A 83 -1.10 -6.78 28.12
C LYS A 83 -1.49 -5.74 29.14
N MET A 84 -0.82 -4.58 29.17
CA MET A 84 -1.15 -3.46 30.05
C MET A 84 -2.54 -2.91 29.74
N ALA A 85 -2.88 -2.68 28.45
CA ALA A 85 -4.22 -2.25 28.05
C ALA A 85 -5.32 -3.20 28.56
N LYS A 86 -5.07 -4.53 28.52
CA LYS A 86 -5.99 -5.53 29.09
C LYS A 86 -6.09 -5.45 30.60
N ARG A 87 -4.96 -5.29 31.33
CA ARG A 87 -4.92 -5.13 32.79
C ARG A 87 -5.70 -3.90 33.24
N LEU A 88 -5.55 -2.79 32.54
CA LEU A 88 -6.24 -1.53 32.78
C LEU A 88 -7.71 -1.55 32.32
N LYS A 89 -8.19 -2.66 31.76
CA LYS A 89 -9.52 -2.83 31.18
C LYS A 89 -9.87 -1.76 30.13
N ILE A 90 -8.87 -1.26 29.38
CA ILE A 90 -9.09 -0.34 28.28
C ILE A 90 -9.74 -1.11 27.12
N LYS A 91 -10.78 -0.53 26.51
CA LYS A 91 -11.42 -1.13 25.34
C LYS A 91 -10.40 -1.23 24.20
N THR A 92 -10.14 -2.44 23.72
CA THR A 92 -9.24 -2.67 22.60
C THR A 92 -10.05 -2.85 21.31
N ALA A 93 -9.61 -2.25 20.21
CA ALA A 93 -10.25 -2.40 18.91
C ALA A 93 -9.21 -2.55 17.77
N LYS A 94 -9.65 -3.16 16.67
CA LYS A 94 -8.88 -3.17 15.40
C LYS A 94 -8.98 -1.81 14.71
N ARG A 95 -7.97 -1.46 13.88
CA ARG A 95 -7.92 -0.21 13.11
C ARG A 95 -9.17 -0.01 12.26
N ASP A 96 -9.60 -1.08 11.57
CA ASP A 96 -10.69 -1.02 10.60
C ASP A 96 -12.04 -0.75 11.27
N TYR A 97 -12.23 -1.25 12.49
CA TYR A 97 -13.41 -0.92 13.30
C TYR A 97 -13.49 0.58 13.63
N LEU A 98 -12.37 1.20 14.02
CA LEU A 98 -12.36 2.63 14.31
C LEU A 98 -12.61 3.45 13.05
N LEU A 99 -11.93 3.11 11.95
CA LEU A 99 -12.08 3.82 10.67
C LEU A 99 -13.50 3.69 10.13
N SER A 100 -14.09 2.50 10.11
CA SER A 100 -15.47 2.30 9.65
C SER A 100 -16.48 3.11 10.49
N LYS A 101 -16.24 3.21 11.80
CA LYS A 101 -17.06 4.04 12.69
C LYS A 101 -16.92 5.54 12.38
N ILE A 102 -15.69 6.03 12.14
CA ILE A 102 -15.44 7.43 11.75
C ILE A 102 -16.17 7.74 10.45
N ILE A 103 -16.00 6.91 9.41
CA ILE A 103 -16.64 7.09 8.12
C ILE A 103 -18.18 7.09 8.26
N LYS A 104 -18.74 6.16 9.02
CA LYS A 104 -20.18 6.08 9.26
C LYS A 104 -20.72 7.33 9.95
N LEU A 105 -20.01 7.85 10.95
CA LEU A 105 -20.41 9.04 11.70
C LEU A 105 -20.26 10.34 10.88
N SER A 106 -19.28 10.40 9.98
CA SER A 106 -19.07 11.56 9.09
C SER A 106 -20.15 11.70 8.04
N LYS A 107 -20.91 10.64 7.75
CA LYS A 107 -21.91 10.56 6.66
C LYS A 107 -21.32 10.76 5.25
N GLN A 108 -20.00 10.73 5.12
CA GLN A 108 -19.34 10.83 3.82
C GLN A 108 -19.57 9.54 3.01
N LYS A 109 -19.70 9.69 1.70
CA LYS A 109 -19.87 8.57 0.78
C LYS A 109 -18.53 7.84 0.60
N LEU A 110 -18.41 6.61 1.08
CA LEU A 110 -17.18 5.83 0.95
C LEU A 110 -16.94 5.44 -0.50
N ILE A 111 -15.75 5.76 -1.01
CA ILE A 111 -15.16 5.18 -2.22
C ILE A 111 -14.05 4.25 -1.77
N ALA A 112 -14.26 2.94 -1.91
CA ALA A 112 -13.28 1.93 -1.50
C ALA A 112 -12.50 1.41 -2.72
N VAL A 113 -11.19 1.32 -2.59
CA VAL A 113 -10.32 0.67 -3.58
C VAL A 113 -9.82 -0.63 -2.99
N ALA A 114 -10.29 -1.75 -3.53
CA ALA A 114 -9.92 -3.10 -3.11
C ALA A 114 -9.33 -3.90 -4.28
N GLY A 115 -8.85 -5.10 -4.00
CA GLY A 115 -8.23 -5.99 -4.98
C GLY A 115 -6.90 -6.53 -4.49
N THR A 116 -6.38 -7.57 -5.12
CA THR A 116 -5.12 -8.20 -4.71
C THR A 116 -3.93 -7.28 -4.96
N HIS A 117 -3.82 -6.74 -6.16
CA HIS A 117 -2.72 -5.87 -6.59
C HIS A 117 -3.24 -4.50 -7.06
N GLY A 118 -2.39 -3.46 -6.99
CA GLY A 118 -2.72 -2.15 -7.55
C GLY A 118 -3.52 -1.22 -6.64
N LYS A 119 -4.01 -1.66 -5.47
CA LYS A 119 -4.80 -0.85 -4.50
C LYS A 119 -4.18 0.52 -4.22
N THR A 120 -2.95 0.53 -3.72
CA THR A 120 -2.23 1.75 -3.33
C THR A 120 -2.08 2.73 -4.49
N THR A 121 -1.70 2.23 -5.66
CA THR A 121 -1.52 3.05 -6.87
C THR A 121 -2.84 3.66 -7.31
N THR A 122 -3.91 2.87 -7.36
CA THR A 122 -5.25 3.33 -7.76
C THR A 122 -5.81 4.33 -6.76
N THR A 123 -5.67 4.06 -5.45
CA THR A 123 -6.10 4.99 -4.39
C THR A 123 -5.37 6.32 -4.49
N SER A 124 -4.05 6.31 -4.67
CA SER A 124 -3.28 7.55 -4.79
C SER A 124 -3.57 8.32 -6.08
N MET A 125 -3.80 7.63 -7.22
CA MET A 125 -4.27 8.28 -8.45
C MET A 125 -5.64 8.95 -8.27
N LEU A 126 -6.54 8.28 -7.56
CA LEU A 126 -7.87 8.81 -7.28
C LEU A 126 -7.80 10.06 -6.41
N ILE A 127 -7.00 10.03 -5.33
CA ILE A 127 -6.74 11.19 -4.47
C ILE A 127 -6.13 12.34 -5.30
N TRP A 128 -5.15 12.06 -6.16
CA TRP A 128 -4.56 13.03 -7.06
C TRP A 128 -5.59 13.68 -7.96
N ALA A 129 -6.42 12.88 -8.61
CA ALA A 129 -7.42 13.37 -9.54
C ALA A 129 -8.48 14.26 -8.85
N PHE A 130 -8.94 13.90 -7.66
CA PHE A 130 -9.86 14.75 -6.89
C PHE A 130 -9.21 16.08 -6.49
N LYS A 131 -7.93 16.04 -6.06
CA LYS A 131 -7.16 17.23 -5.72
C LYS A 131 -7.03 18.18 -6.91
N GLU A 132 -6.63 17.67 -8.08
CA GLU A 132 -6.46 18.48 -9.30
C GLU A 132 -7.78 19.01 -9.87
N LEU A 133 -8.88 18.33 -9.57
CA LEU A 133 -10.26 18.80 -9.88
C LEU A 133 -10.77 19.82 -8.85
N GLY A 134 -9.98 20.12 -7.80
CA GLY A 134 -10.39 21.05 -6.74
C GLY A 134 -11.48 20.53 -5.82
N ILE A 135 -11.67 19.20 -5.76
CA ILE A 135 -12.73 18.57 -4.95
C ILE A 135 -12.13 18.13 -3.61
N LYS A 136 -12.70 18.61 -2.52
CA LYS A 136 -12.33 18.18 -1.17
C LYS A 136 -12.71 16.73 -0.95
N VAL A 137 -11.77 15.95 -0.42
CA VAL A 137 -11.99 14.55 -0.05
C VAL A 137 -11.30 14.22 1.27
N SER A 138 -11.91 13.37 2.08
CA SER A 138 -11.23 12.65 3.14
C SER A 138 -10.62 11.38 2.55
N TYR A 139 -9.49 10.93 3.08
CA TYR A 139 -8.88 9.70 2.57
C TYR A 139 -7.93 9.03 3.56
N SER A 140 -7.67 7.74 3.32
CA SER A 140 -6.62 6.97 3.96
C SER A 140 -5.99 6.03 2.93
N VAL A 141 -4.67 6.10 2.77
CA VAL A 141 -3.87 5.30 1.83
C VAL A 141 -2.67 4.67 2.54
N GLY A 142 -2.29 3.47 2.14
CA GLY A 142 -1.25 2.67 2.78
C GLY A 142 0.19 3.08 2.45
N THR A 143 0.42 4.29 1.93
CA THR A 143 1.75 4.79 1.55
C THR A 143 1.85 6.30 1.75
N THR A 144 3.08 6.79 1.84
CA THR A 144 3.35 8.23 1.80
C THR A 144 3.17 8.75 0.37
N LEU A 145 2.40 9.82 0.22
CA LEU A 145 2.19 10.48 -1.06
C LEU A 145 3.21 11.61 -1.25
N LYS A 146 3.64 11.85 -2.48
CA LYS A 146 4.56 12.97 -2.81
C LYS A 146 3.88 14.33 -2.73
N PHE A 147 2.55 14.37 -2.75
CA PHE A 147 1.73 15.57 -2.91
C PHE A 147 0.76 15.82 -1.75
N ALA A 148 0.71 14.91 -0.75
CA ALA A 148 -0.21 15.02 0.37
C ALA A 148 0.17 14.05 1.51
N PRO A 149 -0.34 14.22 2.75
CA PRO A 149 -0.23 13.22 3.81
C PRO A 149 -0.89 11.88 3.43
N SER A 150 -0.58 10.81 4.15
CA SER A 150 -1.16 9.48 3.95
C SER A 150 -2.62 9.34 4.43
N GLY A 151 -3.07 10.23 5.29
CA GLY A 151 -4.44 10.32 5.79
C GLY A 151 -4.88 11.75 6.01
N VAL A 152 -6.12 12.07 5.64
CA VAL A 152 -6.73 13.40 5.79
C VAL A 152 -8.21 13.23 6.09
N PHE A 153 -8.74 14.03 7.01
CA PHE A 153 -10.17 14.16 7.20
C PHE A 153 -10.61 15.61 6.94
N GLU A 154 -11.42 15.78 5.93
CA GLU A 154 -12.04 17.06 5.54
C GLU A 154 -13.52 17.03 5.93
N LYS A 155 -13.91 17.85 6.90
CA LYS A 155 -15.27 17.84 7.48
C LYS A 155 -16.36 18.02 6.44
N ASP A 156 -16.13 18.90 5.46
CA ASP A 156 -17.10 19.27 4.44
C ASP A 156 -16.97 18.45 3.15
N ALA A 157 -16.17 17.39 3.15
CA ALA A 157 -16.02 16.52 2.00
C ALA A 157 -17.26 15.63 1.81
N GLU A 158 -17.67 15.46 0.57
CA GLU A 158 -18.75 14.53 0.22
C GLU A 158 -18.26 13.08 0.24
N TYR A 159 -16.98 12.85 -0.10
CA TYR A 159 -16.41 11.53 -0.29
C TYR A 159 -15.28 11.25 0.70
N PHE A 160 -15.20 9.98 1.10
CA PHE A 160 -14.07 9.40 1.80
C PHE A 160 -13.45 8.32 0.90
N ILE A 161 -12.19 8.48 0.49
CA ILE A 161 -11.44 7.50 -0.32
C ILE A 161 -10.63 6.61 0.62
N TYR A 162 -10.78 5.30 0.50
CA TYR A 162 -10.07 4.35 1.36
C TYR A 162 -9.44 3.21 0.58
N GLU A 163 -8.13 2.96 0.84
CA GLU A 163 -7.44 1.75 0.41
C GLU A 163 -7.88 0.58 1.27
N CYS A 164 -8.79 -0.23 0.74
CA CYS A 164 -9.52 -1.24 1.47
C CYS A 164 -8.85 -2.61 1.33
N ASP A 165 -8.26 -3.09 2.43
CA ASP A 165 -7.41 -4.28 2.45
C ASP A 165 -8.26 -5.55 2.61
N GLU A 166 -8.12 -6.51 1.69
CA GLU A 166 -8.77 -7.82 1.75
C GLU A 166 -8.16 -8.74 2.82
N TYR A 167 -6.89 -8.50 3.20
CA TYR A 167 -6.22 -9.29 4.24
C TYR A 167 -7.00 -9.29 5.56
N ASP A 168 -7.13 -10.47 6.20
CA ASP A 168 -7.92 -10.67 7.44
C ASP A 168 -9.41 -10.28 7.26
N LYS A 169 -9.92 -10.29 6.02
CA LYS A 169 -11.30 -9.92 5.68
C LYS A 169 -11.67 -8.49 6.12
N ASN A 170 -10.66 -7.58 6.22
CA ASN A 170 -10.88 -6.23 6.74
C ASN A 170 -11.83 -5.41 5.90
N PHE A 171 -11.79 -5.57 4.55
CA PHE A 171 -12.70 -4.85 3.65
C PHE A 171 -14.19 -5.14 3.92
N LEU A 172 -14.53 -6.27 4.53
CA LEU A 172 -15.90 -6.62 4.89
C LEU A 172 -16.49 -5.80 6.06
N HIS A 173 -15.68 -4.98 6.72
CA HIS A 173 -16.19 -4.01 7.70
C HIS A 173 -16.82 -2.77 7.08
N PHE A 174 -16.73 -2.60 5.74
CA PHE A 174 -17.12 -1.39 5.02
C PHE A 174 -18.29 -1.64 4.07
N HIS A 175 -19.11 -0.60 3.89
CA HIS A 175 -20.24 -0.59 2.95
C HIS A 175 -20.04 0.58 1.97
N PRO A 176 -19.31 0.37 0.88
CA PRO A 176 -18.98 1.44 -0.04
C PRO A 176 -20.20 1.99 -0.77
N HIS A 177 -20.20 3.32 -0.97
CA HIS A 177 -21.08 3.93 -1.97
C HIS A 177 -20.62 3.58 -3.39
N LYS A 178 -19.28 3.53 -3.58
CA LYS A 178 -18.65 3.02 -4.80
C LYS A 178 -17.41 2.22 -4.45
N SER A 179 -17.16 1.15 -5.18
CA SER A 179 -15.90 0.40 -5.06
C SER A 179 -15.21 0.25 -6.40
N LEU A 180 -13.87 0.28 -6.35
CA LEU A 180 -13.00 -0.10 -7.45
C LEU A 180 -12.34 -1.42 -7.07
N ILE A 181 -12.47 -2.44 -7.91
CA ILE A 181 -11.75 -3.70 -7.78
C ILE A 181 -10.64 -3.72 -8.84
N THR A 182 -9.39 -3.68 -8.39
CA THR A 182 -8.23 -3.54 -9.29
C THR A 182 -7.88 -4.83 -9.98
N THR A 183 -7.76 -5.91 -9.21
CA THR A 183 -7.53 -7.28 -9.67
C THR A 183 -8.05 -8.26 -8.62
N ILE A 184 -8.36 -9.49 -9.05
CA ILE A 184 -8.65 -10.60 -8.14
C ILE A 184 -7.72 -11.76 -8.51
N ASP A 185 -6.72 -11.97 -7.67
CA ASP A 185 -5.74 -13.03 -7.79
C ASP A 185 -5.54 -13.68 -6.41
N TYR A 186 -5.50 -15.00 -6.32
CA TYR A 186 -5.47 -15.67 -5.02
C TYR A 186 -4.18 -15.36 -4.25
N ASP A 187 -4.33 -14.72 -3.10
CA ASP A 187 -3.26 -14.43 -2.14
C ASP A 187 -3.75 -14.66 -0.71
N HIS A 188 -2.86 -14.54 0.24
CA HIS A 188 -3.17 -14.62 1.68
C HIS A 188 -3.74 -15.98 2.13
N SER A 189 -3.05 -17.08 1.77
CA SER A 189 -3.43 -18.44 2.17
C SER A 189 -3.54 -18.64 3.70
N ASP A 190 -2.92 -17.77 4.48
CA ASP A 190 -3.03 -17.71 5.95
C ASP A 190 -4.39 -17.16 6.43
N THR A 191 -5.07 -16.38 5.60
CA THR A 191 -6.39 -15.78 5.86
C THR A 191 -7.51 -16.53 5.14
N TYR A 192 -7.22 -16.99 3.93
CA TYR A 192 -8.15 -17.67 3.04
C TYR A 192 -7.65 -19.08 2.72
N PRO A 193 -8.09 -20.10 3.44
CA PRO A 193 -7.66 -21.49 3.23
C PRO A 193 -7.88 -22.03 1.83
N SER A 194 -8.78 -21.42 1.04
CA SER A 194 -9.08 -21.83 -0.33
C SER A 194 -9.38 -20.66 -1.25
N ILE A 195 -9.17 -20.87 -2.56
CA ILE A 195 -9.58 -19.94 -3.63
C ILE A 195 -11.07 -19.61 -3.53
N THR A 196 -11.91 -20.60 -3.17
CA THR A 196 -13.35 -20.39 -3.02
C THR A 196 -13.67 -19.38 -1.93
N GLU A 197 -13.08 -19.50 -0.74
CA GLU A 197 -13.27 -18.54 0.34
C GLU A 197 -12.78 -17.14 -0.02
N TYR A 198 -11.69 -17.05 -0.80
CA TYR A 198 -11.20 -15.78 -1.31
C TYR A 198 -12.21 -15.12 -2.27
N LYS A 199 -12.71 -15.89 -3.25
CA LYS A 199 -13.76 -15.44 -4.18
C LYS A 199 -15.05 -15.05 -3.45
N ASP A 200 -15.44 -15.80 -2.41
CA ASP A 200 -16.63 -15.50 -1.59
C ASP A 200 -16.50 -14.15 -0.89
N ALA A 201 -15.34 -13.88 -0.30
CA ALA A 201 -15.10 -12.60 0.36
C ALA A 201 -15.22 -11.42 -0.60
N PHE A 202 -14.69 -11.52 -1.82
CA PHE A 202 -14.87 -10.47 -2.84
C PHE A 202 -16.33 -10.33 -3.28
N SER A 203 -17.04 -11.43 -3.44
CA SER A 203 -18.47 -11.42 -3.78
C SER A 203 -19.31 -10.74 -2.70
N MET A 204 -19.02 -11.02 -1.42
CA MET A 204 -19.64 -10.36 -0.28
C MET A 204 -19.32 -8.85 -0.30
N PHE A 205 -18.07 -8.45 -0.57
CA PHE A 205 -17.68 -7.06 -0.63
C PHE A 205 -18.36 -6.29 -1.78
N ILE A 206 -18.51 -6.93 -2.95
CA ILE A 206 -19.27 -6.38 -4.07
C ILE A 206 -20.74 -6.16 -3.64
N ASN A 207 -21.37 -7.13 -3.01
CA ASN A 207 -22.76 -7.03 -2.52
C ASN A 207 -22.93 -5.96 -1.41
N GLN A 208 -21.88 -5.62 -0.67
CA GLN A 208 -21.91 -4.51 0.29
C GLN A 208 -21.76 -3.14 -0.36
N SER A 209 -21.40 -3.06 -1.65
CA SER A 209 -21.17 -1.83 -2.40
C SER A 209 -22.44 -1.45 -3.17
N LYS A 210 -22.80 -0.14 -3.22
CA LYS A 210 -23.94 0.31 -4.07
C LYS A 210 -23.59 0.23 -5.56
N GLN A 211 -22.33 0.51 -5.91
CA GLN A 211 -21.81 0.37 -7.27
C GLN A 211 -20.37 -0.10 -7.23
N THR A 212 -20.02 -1.08 -8.08
CA THR A 212 -18.67 -1.62 -8.23
C THR A 212 -18.17 -1.44 -9.65
N PHE A 213 -16.95 -0.92 -9.79
CA PHE A 213 -16.19 -0.88 -11.04
C PHE A 213 -15.16 -1.98 -10.99
N ILE A 214 -15.19 -2.87 -11.96
CA ILE A 214 -14.35 -4.07 -12.03
C ILE A 214 -14.08 -4.44 -13.48
N TYR A 215 -12.95 -5.05 -13.75
CA TYR A 215 -12.66 -5.61 -15.06
C TYR A 215 -13.50 -6.86 -15.32
N ARG A 216 -13.94 -7.04 -16.58
CA ARG A 216 -14.75 -8.15 -17.03
C ARG A 216 -14.11 -9.50 -16.71
N GLU A 217 -12.79 -9.61 -16.90
CA GLU A 217 -12.02 -10.81 -16.63
C GLU A 217 -12.05 -11.18 -15.14
N ASP A 218 -11.83 -10.20 -14.25
CA ASP A 218 -11.87 -10.43 -12.80
C ASP A 218 -13.29 -10.81 -12.33
N PHE A 219 -14.32 -10.18 -12.91
CA PHE A 219 -15.71 -10.52 -12.60
C PHE A 219 -16.08 -11.92 -13.10
N SER A 220 -15.57 -12.31 -14.29
CA SER A 220 -15.73 -13.66 -14.82
C SER A 220 -14.98 -14.68 -13.96
N TYR A 221 -13.77 -14.36 -13.49
CA TYR A 221 -13.02 -15.22 -12.58
C TYR A 221 -13.76 -15.47 -11.26
N LEU A 222 -14.47 -14.47 -10.73
CA LEU A 222 -15.32 -14.68 -9.55
C LEU A 222 -16.43 -15.71 -9.80
N LYS A 223 -17.01 -15.72 -11.01
CA LYS A 223 -18.11 -16.59 -11.39
C LYS A 223 -17.68 -17.99 -11.84
N GLU A 224 -16.39 -18.19 -12.08
CA GLU A 224 -15.87 -19.45 -12.60
C GLU A 224 -16.20 -20.63 -11.68
N ASN A 225 -16.91 -21.63 -12.24
CA ASN A 225 -17.38 -22.85 -11.57
C ASN A 225 -18.32 -22.62 -10.38
N ARG A 226 -19.03 -21.48 -10.34
CA ARG A 226 -20.00 -21.19 -9.27
C ARG A 226 -21.02 -20.15 -9.69
N GLU A 227 -22.19 -20.20 -9.10
CA GLU A 227 -23.16 -19.12 -9.16
C GLU A 227 -22.83 -18.08 -8.09
N ILE A 228 -22.79 -16.81 -8.50
CA ILE A 228 -22.69 -15.66 -7.60
C ILE A 228 -23.94 -14.85 -7.75
N GLU A 229 -24.69 -14.73 -6.69
CA GLU A 229 -25.81 -13.80 -6.62
C GLU A 229 -25.30 -12.42 -6.28
N ILE A 230 -25.49 -11.46 -7.18
CA ILE A 230 -25.23 -10.03 -6.93
C ILE A 230 -26.59 -9.35 -6.73
N HIS A 231 -26.81 -8.87 -5.53
CA HIS A 231 -28.06 -8.20 -5.12
C HIS A 231 -27.81 -6.71 -4.99
N ASP A 232 -28.75 -5.90 -5.48
CA ASP A 232 -28.83 -4.43 -5.28
C ASP A 232 -27.54 -3.65 -5.59
N THR A 233 -26.57 -4.26 -6.28
CA THR A 233 -25.30 -3.65 -6.67
C THR A 233 -25.25 -3.40 -8.17
N ILE A 234 -24.94 -2.17 -8.57
CA ILE A 234 -24.64 -1.85 -9.97
C ILE A 234 -23.20 -2.28 -10.27
N VAL A 235 -23.02 -3.27 -11.15
CA VAL A 235 -21.70 -3.68 -11.60
C VAL A 235 -21.35 -3.02 -12.92
N SER A 236 -20.36 -2.13 -12.87
CA SER A 236 -19.81 -1.44 -14.04
C SER A 236 -18.58 -2.21 -14.54
N LEU A 237 -18.75 -2.94 -15.63
CA LEU A 237 -17.68 -3.75 -16.24
C LEU A 237 -16.81 -2.91 -17.17
N LEU A 238 -15.50 -2.98 -16.97
CA LEU A 238 -14.49 -2.40 -17.85
C LEU A 238 -13.78 -3.50 -18.63
N ASP A 239 -13.17 -3.13 -19.74
CA ASP A 239 -12.37 -4.03 -20.59
C ASP A 239 -10.88 -3.67 -20.48
N ARG A 240 -10.01 -4.66 -20.22
CA ARG A 240 -8.55 -4.45 -20.19
C ARG A 240 -7.96 -4.17 -21.57
N THR A 241 -8.74 -4.38 -22.62
CA THR A 241 -8.40 -4.12 -24.01
C THR A 241 -9.01 -2.84 -24.56
N ASP A 242 -9.67 -2.04 -23.72
CA ASP A 242 -10.26 -0.76 -24.13
C ASP A 242 -9.22 0.14 -24.79
N GLU A 243 -9.53 0.60 -26.00
CA GLU A 243 -8.65 1.46 -26.79
C GLU A 243 -8.30 2.78 -26.09
N SER A 244 -9.16 3.28 -25.21
CA SER A 244 -8.90 4.48 -24.42
C SER A 244 -7.66 4.36 -23.52
N ILE A 245 -7.25 3.13 -23.15
CA ILE A 245 -6.03 2.86 -22.40
C ILE A 245 -4.79 3.40 -23.13
N LYS A 246 -4.79 3.42 -24.46
CA LYS A 246 -3.68 3.94 -25.28
C LYS A 246 -3.46 5.45 -25.12
N ASN A 247 -4.51 6.18 -24.70
CA ASN A 247 -4.45 7.62 -24.45
C ASN A 247 -3.87 7.96 -23.06
N ILE A 248 -3.68 6.94 -22.21
CA ILE A 248 -3.10 7.10 -20.87
C ILE A 248 -1.58 7.00 -21.01
N GLY A 249 -0.88 8.12 -20.80
CA GLY A 249 0.57 8.25 -20.96
C GLY A 249 1.40 7.74 -19.78
N LEU A 250 0.81 7.02 -18.83
CA LEU A 250 1.54 6.45 -17.69
C LEU A 250 2.36 5.24 -18.13
N LEU A 251 3.57 5.11 -17.56
CA LEU A 251 4.42 3.93 -17.79
C LEU A 251 3.76 2.68 -17.20
N GLY A 252 3.79 1.60 -17.96
CA GLY A 252 3.32 0.29 -17.54
C GLY A 252 1.83 0.03 -17.77
N LYS A 253 1.54 -1.10 -18.42
CA LYS A 253 0.17 -1.54 -18.73
C LYS A 253 -0.72 -1.57 -17.47
N VAL A 254 -0.19 -2.06 -16.35
CA VAL A 254 -0.94 -2.15 -15.08
C VAL A 254 -1.32 -0.77 -14.56
N TYR A 255 -0.43 0.23 -14.68
CA TYR A 255 -0.75 1.61 -14.27
C TYR A 255 -1.81 2.24 -15.16
N ARG A 256 -1.75 1.99 -16.46
CA ARG A 256 -2.78 2.46 -17.39
C ARG A 256 -4.13 1.81 -17.12
N GLN A 257 -4.17 0.53 -16.76
CA GLN A 257 -5.40 -0.15 -16.34
C GLN A 257 -5.93 0.43 -15.02
N ASN A 258 -5.11 0.60 -14.00
CA ASN A 258 -5.53 1.26 -12.76
C ASN A 258 -6.09 2.66 -13.01
N ALA A 259 -5.48 3.41 -13.92
CA ALA A 259 -5.93 4.74 -14.33
C ALA A 259 -7.29 4.73 -15.06
N LEU A 260 -7.57 3.69 -15.86
CA LEU A 260 -8.87 3.54 -16.51
C LEU A 260 -10.00 3.33 -15.48
N LEU A 261 -9.76 2.55 -14.41
CA LEU A 261 -10.72 2.43 -13.31
C LEU A 261 -10.99 3.79 -12.65
N VAL A 262 -9.94 4.57 -12.40
CA VAL A 262 -10.06 5.94 -11.85
C VAL A 262 -10.84 6.83 -12.80
N PHE A 263 -10.52 6.80 -14.09
CA PHE A 263 -11.21 7.56 -15.12
C PHE A 263 -12.71 7.25 -15.15
N ALA A 264 -13.07 5.96 -15.19
CA ALA A 264 -14.47 5.51 -15.23
C ALA A 264 -15.24 5.93 -13.98
N LEU A 265 -14.64 5.81 -12.79
CA LEU A 265 -15.25 6.25 -11.55
C LEU A 265 -15.52 7.77 -11.56
N ILE A 266 -14.50 8.57 -11.92
CA ILE A 266 -14.64 10.04 -11.94
C ILE A 266 -15.69 10.48 -12.96
N LYS A 267 -15.71 9.89 -14.15
CA LYS A 267 -16.76 10.17 -15.15
C LYS A 267 -18.15 9.82 -14.64
N ASN A 268 -18.29 8.77 -13.85
CA ASN A 268 -19.57 8.41 -13.23
C ASN A 268 -20.00 9.41 -12.14
N ILE A 269 -19.06 9.95 -11.37
CA ILE A 269 -19.33 10.96 -10.32
C ILE A 269 -19.55 12.35 -10.94
N LEU A 270 -18.76 12.70 -11.96
CA LEU A 270 -18.68 14.00 -12.60
C LEU A 270 -18.85 13.86 -14.12
N PRO A 271 -20.05 13.56 -14.62
CA PRO A 271 -20.28 13.27 -16.05
C PRO A 271 -19.90 14.44 -16.97
N ASN A 272 -19.94 15.66 -16.47
CA ASN A 272 -19.65 16.88 -17.23
C ASN A 272 -18.16 17.21 -17.36
N VAL A 273 -17.27 16.51 -16.65
CA VAL A 273 -15.82 16.69 -16.81
C VAL A 273 -15.42 16.21 -18.22
N LYS A 274 -14.75 17.08 -18.99
CA LYS A 274 -14.27 16.75 -20.33
C LYS A 274 -13.20 15.67 -20.25
N ASP A 275 -13.26 14.65 -21.10
CA ASP A 275 -12.33 13.52 -21.13
C ASP A 275 -10.88 13.99 -21.29
N ALA A 276 -10.62 14.94 -22.18
CA ALA A 276 -9.28 15.50 -22.38
C ALA A 276 -8.70 16.14 -21.10
N ASN A 277 -9.54 16.82 -20.29
CA ASN A 277 -9.07 17.39 -19.02
C ASN A 277 -8.76 16.30 -18.01
N LEU A 278 -9.64 15.30 -17.89
CA LEU A 278 -9.42 14.19 -16.96
C LEU A 278 -8.20 13.36 -17.34
N LEU A 279 -7.99 13.09 -18.64
CA LEU A 279 -6.77 12.42 -19.15
C LEU A 279 -5.52 13.24 -18.82
N LYS A 280 -5.54 14.56 -19.01
CA LYS A 280 -4.43 15.44 -18.64
C LYS A 280 -4.08 15.32 -17.16
N ILE A 281 -5.09 15.33 -16.29
CA ILE A 281 -4.93 15.17 -14.85
C ILE A 281 -4.33 13.80 -14.51
N ILE A 282 -4.87 12.72 -15.05
CA ILE A 282 -4.38 11.36 -14.81
C ILE A 282 -2.92 11.23 -15.30
N ASN A 283 -2.61 11.76 -16.47
CA ASN A 283 -1.27 11.70 -17.05
C ASN A 283 -0.24 12.55 -16.27
N SER A 284 -0.68 13.52 -15.47
CA SER A 284 0.17 14.30 -14.58
C SER A 284 0.37 13.68 -13.20
N TYR A 285 -0.15 12.47 -12.95
CA TYR A 285 0.02 11.80 -11.68
C TYR A 285 1.50 11.61 -11.33
N PRO A 286 1.97 12.16 -10.17
CA PRO A 286 3.40 12.18 -9.85
C PRO A 286 3.95 10.84 -9.31
N GLY A 287 3.11 9.81 -9.24
CA GLY A 287 3.46 8.55 -8.60
C GLY A 287 3.33 8.58 -7.08
N SER A 288 3.52 7.43 -6.46
CA SER A 288 3.59 7.26 -4.99
C SER A 288 4.90 6.61 -4.59
N ASN A 289 5.28 6.76 -3.33
CA ASN A 289 6.54 6.21 -2.83
C ASN A 289 6.58 4.69 -2.98
N ARG A 290 7.73 4.18 -3.42
CA ARG A 290 7.99 2.75 -3.61
C ARG A 290 6.99 2.05 -4.56
N ARG A 291 6.49 2.76 -5.59
CA ARG A 291 5.66 2.21 -6.67
C ARG A 291 6.26 2.63 -8.00
N PHE A 292 7.25 1.89 -8.46
CA PHE A 292 8.13 2.24 -9.59
C PHE A 292 8.63 3.68 -9.47
N GLU A 293 9.02 4.05 -8.26
CA GLU A 293 9.41 5.41 -7.92
C GLU A 293 10.82 5.71 -8.42
N LYS A 294 10.98 6.72 -9.27
CA LYS A 294 12.30 7.24 -9.61
C LYS A 294 12.90 7.94 -8.40
N ILE A 295 13.96 7.37 -7.81
CA ILE A 295 14.67 7.93 -6.65
C ILE A 295 15.96 8.66 -7.04
N ALA A 296 16.57 8.29 -8.16
CA ALA A 296 17.70 8.98 -8.78
C ALA A 296 17.68 8.72 -10.29
N ASP A 297 18.64 9.29 -11.03
CA ASP A 297 18.71 9.04 -12.48
C ASP A 297 18.97 7.57 -12.76
N ASN A 298 18.08 6.97 -13.56
CA ASN A 298 18.04 5.55 -13.90
C ASN A 298 17.93 4.58 -12.69
N ILE A 299 17.59 5.08 -11.48
CA ILE A 299 17.37 4.27 -10.29
C ILE A 299 15.91 4.37 -9.87
N TYR A 300 15.26 3.22 -9.77
CA TYR A 300 13.85 3.10 -9.39
C TYR A 300 13.70 2.21 -8.15
N SER A 301 12.74 2.52 -7.29
CA SER A 301 12.36 1.71 -6.12
C SER A 301 10.94 1.20 -6.25
N ASP A 302 10.74 -0.09 -6.00
CA ASP A 302 9.43 -0.71 -6.00
C ASP A 302 9.22 -1.61 -4.78
N TYR A 303 8.00 -1.61 -4.26
CA TYR A 303 7.61 -2.40 -3.08
C TYR A 303 7.29 -3.85 -3.41
N ALA A 304 7.27 -4.22 -4.68
CA ALA A 304 6.94 -5.56 -5.15
C ALA A 304 7.72 -6.63 -4.36
N HIS A 305 7.05 -7.68 -3.96
CA HIS A 305 7.63 -8.76 -3.17
C HIS A 305 6.95 -10.12 -3.44
N HIS A 306 5.94 -10.15 -4.29
CA HIS A 306 5.34 -11.35 -4.85
C HIS A 306 5.78 -11.51 -6.32
N PRO A 307 6.00 -12.74 -6.84
CA PRO A 307 6.46 -12.97 -8.22
C PRO A 307 5.61 -12.25 -9.29
N ALA A 308 4.30 -12.23 -9.13
CA ALA A 308 3.41 -11.51 -10.04
C ALA A 308 3.67 -9.98 -10.04
N GLU A 309 3.92 -9.38 -8.87
CA GLU A 309 4.25 -7.96 -8.74
C GLU A 309 5.64 -7.66 -9.34
N ILE A 310 6.64 -8.54 -9.10
CA ILE A 310 7.99 -8.41 -9.66
C ILE A 310 7.91 -8.39 -11.18
N LYS A 311 7.18 -9.34 -11.76
CA LYS A 311 6.96 -9.41 -13.21
C LYS A 311 6.32 -8.11 -13.74
N ALA A 312 5.28 -7.61 -13.06
CA ALA A 312 4.63 -6.37 -13.44
C ALA A 312 5.60 -5.17 -13.38
N THR A 313 6.46 -5.09 -12.35
CA THR A 313 7.48 -4.05 -12.21
C THR A 313 8.52 -4.11 -13.34
N ILE A 314 8.95 -5.30 -13.73
CA ILE A 314 9.88 -5.50 -14.85
C ILE A 314 9.23 -5.08 -16.18
N GLU A 315 7.95 -5.43 -16.39
CA GLU A 315 7.21 -4.99 -17.58
C GLU A 315 7.12 -3.44 -17.68
N ILE A 316 6.97 -2.76 -16.54
CA ILE A 316 7.04 -1.29 -16.50
C ILE A 316 8.45 -0.81 -16.90
N ALA A 317 9.49 -1.43 -16.36
CA ALA A 317 10.87 -1.06 -16.64
C ALA A 317 11.24 -1.24 -18.13
N LYS A 318 10.68 -2.25 -18.82
CA LYS A 318 10.89 -2.48 -20.26
C LYS A 318 10.45 -1.29 -21.12
N GLU A 319 9.43 -0.56 -20.70
CA GLU A 319 8.96 0.64 -21.44
C GLU A 319 9.96 1.81 -21.39
N LEU A 320 11.00 1.75 -20.54
CA LEU A 320 12.09 2.74 -20.52
C LEU A 320 13.09 2.56 -21.68
N ASN A 321 13.01 1.45 -22.42
CA ASN A 321 13.86 1.12 -23.56
C ASN A 321 15.37 1.17 -23.25
N LYS A 322 15.76 0.70 -22.06
CA LYS A 322 17.14 0.56 -21.58
C LYS A 322 17.37 -0.85 -21.05
N PRO A 323 18.61 -1.35 -21.02
CA PRO A 323 18.94 -2.58 -20.32
C PRO A 323 18.53 -2.47 -18.84
N ILE A 324 17.96 -3.55 -18.31
CA ILE A 324 17.36 -3.57 -16.96
C ILE A 324 18.21 -4.45 -16.05
N ASN A 325 18.54 -3.90 -14.89
CA ASN A 325 19.18 -4.63 -13.81
C ASN A 325 18.26 -4.57 -12.58
N VAL A 326 18.17 -5.66 -11.85
CA VAL A 326 17.31 -5.76 -10.66
C VAL A 326 18.15 -6.08 -9.44
N VAL A 327 17.93 -5.35 -8.35
CA VAL A 327 18.35 -5.72 -7.01
C VAL A 327 17.12 -6.17 -6.24
N TYR A 328 17.05 -7.43 -5.86
CA TYR A 328 15.87 -8.00 -5.24
C TYR A 328 16.12 -8.45 -3.80
N GLN A 329 15.27 -7.96 -2.88
CA GLN A 329 15.24 -8.40 -1.49
C GLN A 329 13.96 -9.19 -1.20
N PRO A 330 14.04 -10.52 -1.06
CA PRO A 330 12.90 -11.34 -0.65
C PRO A 330 12.32 -10.87 0.70
N PHE A 331 11.01 -11.04 0.89
CA PHE A 331 10.32 -10.57 2.09
C PHE A 331 9.63 -11.73 2.81
N GLN A 332 9.93 -11.92 4.10
CA GLN A 332 9.44 -12.98 4.99
C GLN A 332 9.82 -14.40 4.56
N ASN A 333 10.55 -15.09 5.42
CA ASN A 333 11.02 -16.46 5.14
C ASN A 333 9.87 -17.47 5.00
N LEU A 334 8.79 -17.32 5.79
CA LEU A 334 7.64 -18.23 5.68
C LEU A 334 6.98 -18.12 4.31
N ARG A 335 6.84 -16.90 3.78
CA ARG A 335 6.30 -16.66 2.44
C ARG A 335 7.18 -17.30 1.37
N GLN A 336 8.51 -17.32 1.53
CA GLN A 336 9.41 -17.91 0.56
C GLN A 336 9.15 -19.42 0.37
N TYR A 337 8.77 -20.12 1.43
CA TYR A 337 8.39 -21.53 1.30
C TYR A 337 7.19 -21.76 0.39
N ASP A 338 6.27 -20.81 0.35
CA ASP A 338 5.04 -20.93 -0.42
C ASP A 338 5.24 -20.52 -1.90
N ILE A 339 6.04 -19.45 -2.15
CA ILE A 339 6.12 -18.82 -3.48
C ILE A 339 7.40 -19.12 -4.26
N LYS A 340 8.41 -19.79 -3.68
CA LYS A 340 9.75 -19.92 -4.29
C LYS A 340 9.75 -20.49 -5.71
N GLN A 341 8.84 -21.44 -6.01
CA GLN A 341 8.75 -22.04 -7.34
C GLN A 341 8.25 -21.05 -8.41
N GLU A 342 7.53 -20.03 -8.01
CA GLU A 342 7.02 -18.99 -8.90
C GLU A 342 8.11 -18.02 -9.38
N TYR A 343 9.31 -18.08 -8.78
CA TYR A 343 10.46 -17.28 -9.24
C TYR A 343 10.99 -17.69 -10.60
N ALA A 344 10.63 -18.87 -11.10
CA ALA A 344 11.23 -19.47 -12.30
C ALA A 344 11.33 -18.50 -13.48
N HIS A 345 10.30 -17.69 -13.73
CA HIS A 345 10.21 -16.79 -14.89
C HIS A 345 9.76 -15.36 -14.54
N CYS A 346 9.77 -14.98 -13.26
CA CYS A 346 9.31 -13.64 -12.91
C CYS A 346 10.34 -12.53 -13.22
N PHE A 347 11.60 -12.92 -13.50
CA PHE A 347 12.71 -12.02 -13.87
C PHE A 347 13.03 -12.03 -15.38
N ASP A 348 12.12 -12.49 -16.23
CA ASP A 348 12.36 -12.56 -17.67
C ASP A 348 12.54 -11.15 -18.27
N GLY A 349 13.63 -11.00 -19.04
CA GLY A 349 13.93 -9.77 -19.79
C GLY A 349 14.82 -8.76 -19.05
N ILE A 350 15.47 -9.17 -17.96
CA ILE A 350 16.52 -8.38 -17.31
C ILE A 350 17.91 -8.92 -17.64
N ASN A 351 18.95 -8.10 -17.47
CA ASN A 351 20.35 -8.46 -17.73
C ASN A 351 21.02 -9.02 -16.48
N ASN A 352 20.99 -8.29 -15.38
CA ASN A 352 21.60 -8.66 -14.12
C ASN A 352 20.56 -8.74 -13.00
N LEU A 353 20.70 -9.76 -12.15
CA LEU A 353 19.91 -9.93 -10.92
C LEU A 353 20.86 -10.04 -9.73
N PHE A 354 20.76 -9.09 -8.82
CA PHE A 354 21.45 -9.10 -7.52
C PHE A 354 20.46 -9.59 -6.46
N TRP A 355 20.68 -10.79 -5.96
CA TRP A 355 19.81 -11.43 -4.98
C TRP A 355 20.32 -11.18 -3.57
N LEU A 356 19.51 -10.56 -2.73
CA LEU A 356 19.84 -10.24 -1.33
C LEU A 356 19.29 -11.27 -0.35
N ASP A 357 19.74 -11.18 0.90
CA ASP A 357 19.16 -11.93 2.00
C ASP A 357 17.69 -11.59 2.22
N THR A 358 16.91 -12.60 2.61
CA THR A 358 15.49 -12.43 2.93
C THR A 358 15.32 -11.49 4.13
N TYR A 359 14.55 -10.42 3.94
CA TYR A 359 14.13 -9.55 5.03
C TYR A 359 13.07 -10.25 5.89
N LEU A 360 13.46 -10.64 7.12
CA LEU A 360 12.64 -11.49 7.98
C LEU A 360 11.41 -10.77 8.58
N ALA A 361 11.38 -9.43 8.57
CA ALA A 361 10.34 -8.65 9.23
C ALA A 361 10.13 -9.09 10.70
N ARG A 362 8.87 -9.14 11.16
CA ARG A 362 8.51 -9.59 12.51
C ARG A 362 7.87 -10.98 12.50
N GLU A 363 8.26 -11.82 11.57
CA GLU A 363 7.71 -13.16 11.48
C GLU A 363 8.21 -14.09 12.61
N PRO A 364 7.40 -15.09 13.02
CA PRO A 364 7.83 -16.08 13.99
C PRO A 364 8.94 -16.96 13.42
N LYS A 365 10.01 -17.23 14.18
CA LYS A 365 11.09 -18.16 13.82
C LYS A 365 10.58 -19.61 13.90
N ARG A 366 9.75 -20.04 12.97
CA ARG A 366 9.12 -21.38 12.95
C ARG A 366 9.81 -22.35 12.00
N LYS A 367 10.47 -21.87 10.96
CA LYS A 367 11.16 -22.66 9.95
C LYS A 367 12.60 -22.19 9.82
N LYS A 368 13.48 -23.07 9.34
CA LYS A 368 14.86 -22.71 8.97
C LYS A 368 14.79 -21.60 7.91
N ILE A 369 15.66 -20.61 8.04
CA ILE A 369 15.79 -19.56 7.01
C ILE A 369 16.34 -20.23 5.75
N ILE A 370 15.70 -19.96 4.61
CA ILE A 370 16.18 -20.43 3.31
C ILE A 370 17.32 -19.49 2.89
N GLU A 371 18.47 -20.08 2.60
CA GLU A 371 19.64 -19.32 2.17
C GLU A 371 19.37 -18.64 0.81
N LYS A 372 19.94 -17.46 0.60
CA LYS A 372 19.73 -16.70 -0.64
C LYS A 372 20.17 -17.45 -1.90
N GLU A 373 21.23 -18.24 -1.78
CA GLU A 373 21.74 -19.09 -2.86
C GLU A 373 20.74 -20.17 -3.27
N ASP A 374 19.98 -20.72 -2.31
CA ASP A 374 18.99 -21.75 -2.59
C ASP A 374 17.71 -21.14 -3.21
N LEU A 375 17.30 -19.96 -2.78
CA LEU A 375 16.20 -19.24 -3.43
C LEU A 375 16.58 -18.81 -4.85
N ALA A 376 17.78 -18.31 -5.04
CA ALA A 376 18.28 -17.86 -6.35
C ALA A 376 18.30 -18.98 -7.40
N LYS A 377 18.52 -20.24 -7.01
CA LYS A 377 18.48 -21.43 -7.89
C LYS A 377 17.09 -21.69 -8.49
N GLU A 378 16.04 -21.16 -7.89
CA GLU A 378 14.68 -21.30 -8.42
C GLU A 378 14.44 -20.45 -9.68
N VAL A 379 15.26 -19.41 -9.91
CA VAL A 379 15.22 -18.62 -11.14
C VAL A 379 15.74 -19.44 -12.31
N LYS A 380 14.90 -19.66 -13.31
CA LYS A 380 15.24 -20.49 -14.50
C LYS A 380 15.59 -19.63 -15.72
N THR A 381 15.34 -18.33 -15.63
CA THR A 381 15.67 -17.38 -16.69
C THR A 381 17.19 -17.31 -16.90
N LYS A 382 17.63 -17.33 -18.15
CA LYS A 382 19.05 -17.13 -18.49
C LYS A 382 19.41 -15.64 -18.30
N LEU A 383 20.07 -15.31 -17.22
CA LEU A 383 20.52 -13.97 -16.84
C LEU A 383 21.80 -14.04 -16.03
N ASN A 384 22.47 -12.91 -15.83
CA ASN A 384 23.62 -12.83 -14.93
C ASN A 384 23.13 -12.68 -13.48
N LEU A 385 23.08 -13.79 -12.73
CA LEU A 385 22.62 -13.82 -11.34
C LEU A 385 23.79 -13.84 -10.39
N LYS A 386 23.80 -12.94 -9.41
CA LYS A 386 24.77 -12.84 -8.33
C LYS A 386 24.04 -12.70 -6.99
N THR A 387 24.55 -13.32 -5.94
CA THR A 387 24.16 -12.95 -4.56
C THR A 387 24.94 -11.72 -4.12
N ALA A 388 24.31 -10.83 -3.35
CA ALA A 388 24.87 -9.57 -2.92
C ALA A 388 24.45 -9.21 -1.48
N GLU A 389 25.09 -8.19 -0.92
CA GLU A 389 24.77 -7.57 0.36
C GLU A 389 24.45 -6.09 0.16
N LEU A 390 23.71 -5.49 1.08
CA LEU A 390 23.45 -4.05 1.08
C LEU A 390 24.66 -3.28 1.64
N ASP A 391 25.71 -3.18 0.83
CA ASP A 391 27.00 -2.57 1.18
C ASP A 391 27.46 -1.54 0.16
N ASN A 392 28.67 -1.01 0.37
CA ASN A 392 29.27 -0.01 -0.52
C ASN A 392 29.66 -0.61 -1.88
N ASN A 393 30.03 -1.89 -1.94
CA ASN A 393 30.42 -2.54 -3.19
C ASN A 393 29.24 -2.64 -4.16
N LEU A 394 28.07 -3.04 -3.63
CA LEU A 394 26.82 -3.03 -4.40
C LEU A 394 26.45 -1.61 -4.85
N ALA A 395 26.63 -0.60 -3.97
CA ALA A 395 26.33 0.79 -4.33
C ALA A 395 27.22 1.28 -5.48
N GLU A 396 28.52 0.97 -5.47
CA GLU A 396 29.46 1.32 -6.53
C GLU A 396 29.12 0.58 -7.84
N GLU A 397 28.77 -0.70 -7.79
CA GLU A 397 28.34 -1.47 -8.97
C GLU A 397 27.07 -0.85 -9.58
N ILE A 398 26.09 -0.50 -8.76
CA ILE A 398 24.87 0.20 -9.21
C ILE A 398 25.22 1.54 -9.87
N LEU A 399 26.08 2.38 -9.24
CA LEU A 399 26.50 3.67 -9.78
C LEU A 399 27.22 3.54 -11.13
N ASN A 400 27.88 2.43 -11.39
CA ASN A 400 28.48 2.14 -12.69
C ASN A 400 27.42 1.74 -13.73
N LEU A 401 26.47 0.88 -13.38
CA LEU A 401 25.39 0.44 -14.28
C LEU A 401 24.50 1.59 -14.72
N VAL A 402 24.12 2.49 -13.82
CA VAL A 402 23.16 3.56 -14.13
C VAL A 402 23.68 4.65 -15.06
N LYS A 403 24.96 4.61 -15.43
CA LYS A 403 25.52 5.50 -16.46
C LYS A 403 24.82 5.29 -17.83
N THR A 404 24.44 4.08 -18.15
CA THR A 404 23.83 3.68 -19.42
C THR A 404 22.58 2.83 -19.30
N GLU A 405 22.34 2.20 -18.16
CA GLU A 405 21.32 1.20 -17.92
C GLU A 405 20.35 1.63 -16.81
N THR A 406 19.26 0.90 -16.65
CA THR A 406 18.30 1.11 -15.57
C THR A 406 18.54 0.10 -14.47
N VAL A 407 18.47 0.54 -13.20
CA VAL A 407 18.46 -0.32 -12.02
C VAL A 407 17.13 -0.16 -11.28
N VAL A 408 16.48 -1.29 -11.01
CA VAL A 408 15.25 -1.35 -10.24
C VAL A 408 15.50 -2.10 -8.93
N LEU A 409 15.30 -1.41 -7.82
CA LEU A 409 15.44 -1.94 -6.46
C LEU A 409 14.07 -2.44 -6.01
N ILE A 410 13.93 -3.76 -5.87
CA ILE A 410 12.64 -4.43 -5.63
C ILE A 410 12.63 -5.07 -4.25
N GLY A 411 11.65 -4.73 -3.41
CA GLY A 411 11.45 -5.37 -2.12
C GLY A 411 10.72 -4.53 -1.10
N ALA A 412 10.05 -5.20 -0.16
CA ALA A 412 9.29 -4.57 0.93
C ALA A 412 10.14 -4.28 2.19
N GLY A 413 11.38 -4.74 2.21
CA GLY A 413 12.30 -4.68 3.36
C GLY A 413 13.15 -3.41 3.45
N SER A 414 14.40 -3.58 3.88
CA SER A 414 15.38 -2.50 4.14
C SER A 414 15.98 -1.90 2.88
N ILE A 415 15.84 -2.54 1.74
CA ILE A 415 16.45 -2.13 0.46
C ILE A 415 16.13 -0.68 0.07
N ASP A 416 14.89 -0.22 0.28
CA ASP A 416 14.48 1.15 -0.06
C ASP A 416 15.19 2.21 0.82
N ASN A 417 15.31 1.96 2.13
CA ASN A 417 16.03 2.87 3.02
C ASN A 417 17.50 2.95 2.65
N TRP A 418 18.14 1.79 2.44
CA TRP A 418 19.52 1.72 1.98
C TRP A 418 19.74 2.47 0.66
N ALA A 419 18.82 2.31 -0.30
CA ALA A 419 18.92 3.00 -1.57
C ALA A 419 18.79 4.52 -1.43
N ARG A 420 17.89 4.99 -0.58
CA ARG A 420 17.74 6.44 -0.32
C ARG A 420 18.97 7.04 0.36
N GLU A 421 19.58 6.31 1.29
CA GLU A 421 20.81 6.74 1.97
C GLU A 421 21.99 6.85 1.01
N ASN A 422 22.09 5.95 0.02
CA ASN A 422 23.21 5.92 -0.92
C ASN A 422 23.03 6.76 -2.18
N PHE A 423 21.80 6.95 -2.67
CA PHE A 423 21.57 7.55 -4.01
C PHE A 423 20.84 8.88 -3.97
N ILE A 424 20.17 9.28 -2.88
CA ILE A 424 19.52 10.59 -2.78
C ILE A 424 20.49 11.59 -2.13
N LYS A 425 21.08 12.47 -2.95
CA LYS A 425 22.07 13.50 -2.50
C LYS A 425 21.46 14.65 -1.69
N GLU A 426 20.13 14.85 -1.71
CA GLU A 426 19.41 15.86 -0.90
C GLU A 426 18.10 15.28 -0.37
N PRO A 427 17.69 15.63 0.86
CA PRO A 427 16.35 15.29 1.32
C PRO A 427 15.32 15.96 0.40
N PRO A 428 14.22 15.28 0.04
CA PRO A 428 13.23 15.79 -0.90
C PRO A 428 12.76 17.18 -0.48
N LYS A 429 12.69 18.12 -1.43
CA LYS A 429 12.34 19.56 -1.26
C LYS A 429 11.05 19.82 -0.47
N ILE A 430 10.21 18.82 -0.24
CA ILE A 430 9.03 18.88 0.64
C ILE A 430 9.41 19.34 2.06
N LEU A 431 10.60 18.99 2.57
CA LEU A 431 11.12 19.48 3.86
C LEU A 431 11.50 20.97 3.83
N LYS A 432 11.83 21.55 2.66
CA LYS A 432 12.15 22.99 2.53
C LYS A 432 10.90 23.86 2.36
N LEU A 433 9.87 23.38 1.69
CA LEU A 433 8.60 24.10 1.49
C LEU A 433 7.78 24.26 2.77
N LEU A 434 7.92 23.32 3.71
CA LEU A 434 7.25 23.41 5.02
C LEU A 434 7.98 24.33 6.00
N LYS A 435 9.29 24.65 5.78
CA LYS A 435 10.04 25.62 6.61
C LYS A 435 9.82 27.09 6.21
N SER A 436 9.21 27.37 5.06
CA SER A 436 9.04 28.74 4.56
C SER A 436 7.62 29.31 4.76
N LYS A 437 6.75 28.61 5.47
CA LYS A 437 5.37 29.04 5.73
C LYS A 437 4.97 29.07 7.22
N TYR A 438 5.97 29.10 8.13
CA TYR A 438 5.74 29.44 9.55
C TYR A 438 6.79 30.41 10.02
#